data_0c3651146bedde9e5adf35abd5a852b8
#
_entry.id   0c3651146bedde9e5adf35abd5a852b8
#
_cell.length_a   1.000
_cell.length_b   1.000
_cell.length_c   1.000
_cell.angle_alpha   90.00
_cell.angle_beta   90.00
_cell.angle_gamma   90.00
#
_symmetry.space_group_name_H-M   'P 1'
#
loop_
_entity.id
_entity.type
_entity.pdbx_description
1 polymer ?
#
loop_
_entity_poly.entity_id
_entity_poly.type
_entity_poly.pdbx_seq_one_letter_code
_entity_poly.pdbx_strand_id
1 'polypeptide(L)'
;MKILLLLCIPLFIFAKVHYAKMEPYESIILKSAVSALVINIDLESEGKMVDGKRVIYLDDELDKVNLQTSQQSVILLQQMLDINKDIAGSLSETVKRQESYYNRINILSTASKTQKDNAYSSFTSAKTQYLGIREKIVSLEKQILDMQYNIAQLKDSIFKKSVVLENLYLYEIMVRKGDFVAPGSPLARVVDASRAKLVLFLEPDELVHIEQKTVYLDGEKTDYKVDKVWRVADEKFISSYRAEIYIPAPKGSFSKLMKVEIK
;
A
#
# COMPACT_ATOMS: atom_id res chain seq x y z
N MET A 1 3.99 -46.26 -71.22
CA MET A 1 3.61 -46.23 -69.82
C MET A 1 4.71 -45.50 -69.04
N LYS A 2 4.56 -44.14 -68.75
CA LYS A 2 5.58 -43.35 -68.06
C LYS A 2 5.20 -43.33 -66.59
N ILE A 3 6.01 -43.97 -65.76
CA ILE A 3 5.87 -43.94 -64.29
C ILE A 3 6.42 -42.61 -63.80
N LEU A 4 5.54 -41.75 -63.32
CA LEU A 4 5.88 -40.48 -62.64
C LEU A 4 6.27 -40.79 -61.21
N LEU A 5 7.55 -40.80 -60.90
CA LEU A 5 8.06 -41.00 -59.53
C LEU A 5 7.89 -39.69 -58.75
N LEU A 6 6.87 -39.65 -57.90
CA LEU A 6 6.61 -38.48 -57.00
C LEU A 6 7.60 -38.52 -55.86
N LEU A 7 8.65 -37.66 -55.92
CA LEU A 7 9.67 -37.50 -54.89
C LEU A 7 9.08 -36.70 -53.73
N CYS A 8 8.57 -37.36 -52.68
CA CYS A 8 8.18 -36.74 -51.43
C CYS A 8 9.44 -36.27 -50.68
N ILE A 9 9.81 -35.03 -50.84
CA ILE A 9 10.84 -34.38 -50.01
C ILE A 9 10.21 -34.06 -48.66
N PRO A 10 10.67 -34.65 -47.53
CA PRO A 10 10.16 -34.26 -46.20
C PRO A 10 10.61 -32.84 -45.96
N LEU A 11 9.65 -31.93 -45.82
CA LEU A 11 9.90 -30.55 -45.31
C LEU A 11 10.32 -30.67 -43.84
N PHE A 12 11.62 -30.72 -43.59
CA PHE A 12 12.12 -30.54 -42.23
C PHE A 12 11.90 -29.09 -41.83
N ILE A 13 10.85 -28.85 -41.07
CA ILE A 13 10.63 -27.57 -40.38
C ILE A 13 11.66 -27.54 -39.27
N PHE A 14 12.81 -26.90 -39.52
CA PHE A 14 13.81 -26.60 -38.49
C PHE A 14 13.23 -25.52 -37.58
N ALA A 15 12.80 -25.90 -36.40
CA ALA A 15 12.49 -24.93 -35.37
C ALA A 15 13.74 -24.14 -35.00
N LYS A 16 13.63 -22.82 -34.89
CA LYS A 16 14.71 -21.97 -34.43
C LYS A 16 15.09 -22.32 -33.01
N VAL A 17 16.36 -22.28 -32.70
CA VAL A 17 16.91 -22.53 -31.37
C VAL A 17 17.19 -21.18 -30.72
N HIS A 18 16.59 -20.94 -29.59
CA HIS A 18 16.85 -19.77 -28.77
C HIS A 18 17.64 -20.16 -27.51
N TYR A 19 18.46 -19.25 -27.02
CA TYR A 19 19.15 -19.39 -25.75
C TYR A 19 18.60 -18.34 -24.79
N ALA A 20 17.86 -18.77 -23.80
CA ALA A 20 17.25 -17.91 -22.80
C ALA A 20 17.99 -18.03 -21.46
N LYS A 21 18.27 -16.89 -20.86
CA LYS A 21 18.76 -16.84 -19.48
C LYS A 21 17.58 -17.07 -18.52
N MET A 22 17.75 -17.99 -17.59
CA MET A 22 16.79 -18.18 -16.50
C MET A 22 16.92 -17.02 -15.51
N GLU A 23 15.92 -16.17 -15.48
CA GLU A 23 15.86 -15.02 -14.58
C GLU A 23 14.83 -15.27 -13.45
N PRO A 24 14.98 -14.65 -12.28
CA PRO A 24 13.93 -14.64 -11.28
C PRO A 24 12.67 -13.97 -11.83
N TYR A 25 11.52 -14.27 -11.23
CA TYR A 25 10.23 -13.76 -11.71
C TYR A 25 10.20 -12.23 -11.76
N GLU A 26 10.65 -11.58 -10.70
CA GLU A 26 10.71 -10.12 -10.65
C GLU A 26 11.92 -9.64 -9.83
N SER A 27 12.47 -8.47 -10.20
CA SER A 27 13.48 -7.76 -9.42
C SER A 27 12.98 -6.35 -9.13
N ILE A 28 12.91 -6.01 -7.84
CA ILE A 28 12.31 -4.79 -7.33
C ILE A 28 13.36 -3.99 -6.57
N ILE A 29 13.43 -2.69 -6.81
CA ILE A 29 14.18 -1.76 -5.95
C ILE A 29 13.19 -1.14 -4.95
N LEU A 30 13.31 -1.55 -3.69
CA LEU A 30 12.57 -0.94 -2.60
C LEU A 30 13.08 0.47 -2.38
N LYS A 31 12.16 1.42 -2.27
CA LYS A 31 12.46 2.84 -2.08
C LYS A 31 11.85 3.34 -0.78
N SER A 32 12.52 4.30 -0.14
CA SER A 32 11.95 4.97 1.04
C SER A 32 10.70 5.76 0.67
N ALA A 33 9.67 5.65 1.49
CA ALA A 33 8.47 6.48 1.41
C ALA A 33 8.52 7.70 2.33
N VAL A 34 9.55 7.79 3.20
CA VAL A 34 9.68 8.81 4.24
C VAL A 34 11.12 9.32 4.33
N SER A 35 11.30 10.48 4.95
CA SER A 35 12.62 11.02 5.31
C SER A 35 13.00 10.56 6.72
N ALA A 36 14.16 9.91 6.87
CA ALA A 36 14.68 9.52 8.18
C ALA A 36 16.16 9.11 8.10
N LEU A 37 16.79 8.99 9.26
CA LEU A 37 18.13 8.42 9.42
C LEU A 37 18.03 6.88 9.45
N VAL A 38 18.96 6.18 8.83
CA VAL A 38 19.10 4.72 8.92
C VAL A 38 19.74 4.35 10.26
N ILE A 39 18.97 3.74 11.15
CA ILE A 39 19.43 3.34 12.50
C ILE A 39 20.11 1.98 12.46
N ASN A 40 19.51 1.03 11.73
CA ASN A 40 20.02 -0.35 11.67
C ASN A 40 19.72 -1.00 10.33
N ILE A 41 20.61 -1.90 9.92
CA ILE A 41 20.48 -2.74 8.72
C ILE A 41 20.93 -4.16 9.03
N ASP A 42 20.32 -5.14 8.36
CA ASP A 42 20.65 -6.55 8.50
C ASP A 42 21.45 -7.04 7.29
N LEU A 43 22.74 -6.75 7.28
CA LEU A 43 23.67 -7.18 6.21
C LEU A 43 23.82 -8.71 6.14
N GLU A 44 23.61 -9.42 7.23
CA GLU A 44 23.73 -10.89 7.24
C GLU A 44 22.64 -11.58 6.43
N SER A 45 21.56 -10.89 6.15
CA SER A 45 20.45 -11.37 5.31
C SER A 45 20.70 -11.15 3.82
N GLU A 46 21.73 -10.40 3.41
CA GLU A 46 22.09 -10.29 1.99
C GLU A 46 22.46 -11.66 1.40
N GLY A 47 22.00 -11.90 0.16
CA GLY A 47 22.21 -13.17 -0.53
C GLY A 47 21.32 -14.32 -0.02
N LYS A 48 20.29 -14.05 0.79
CA LYS A 48 19.39 -15.07 1.38
C LYS A 48 17.93 -14.79 1.10
N MET A 49 17.11 -15.84 1.16
CA MET A 49 15.66 -15.72 1.29
C MET A 49 15.33 -15.17 2.66
N VAL A 50 14.44 -14.18 2.70
CA VAL A 50 14.01 -13.51 3.93
C VAL A 50 12.49 -13.55 3.99
N ASP A 51 11.97 -13.96 5.14
CA ASP A 51 10.53 -14.03 5.41
C ASP A 51 10.22 -13.49 6.80
N GLY A 52 9.28 -12.55 6.88
CA GLY A 52 8.82 -11.94 8.12
C GLY A 52 9.89 -11.18 8.91
N LYS A 53 11.07 -10.86 8.31
CA LYS A 53 12.19 -10.24 9.00
C LYS A 53 12.40 -8.80 8.56
N ARG A 54 12.64 -7.92 9.53
CA ARG A 54 13.02 -6.53 9.29
C ARG A 54 14.49 -6.44 8.86
N VAL A 55 14.71 -5.92 7.66
CA VAL A 55 16.08 -5.79 7.08
C VAL A 55 16.64 -4.37 7.17
N ILE A 56 15.78 -3.36 7.23
CA ILE A 56 16.19 -1.96 7.40
C ILE A 56 15.29 -1.31 8.43
N TYR A 57 15.89 -0.54 9.32
CA TYR A 57 15.17 0.24 10.33
C TYR A 57 15.61 1.70 10.28
N LEU A 58 14.63 2.56 10.06
CA LEU A 58 14.78 4.01 10.03
C LEU A 58 14.37 4.61 11.38
N ASP A 59 14.89 5.77 11.71
CA ASP A 59 14.61 6.46 12.97
C ASP A 59 13.12 6.85 13.07
N ASP A 60 12.44 6.28 14.06
CA ASP A 60 11.04 6.49 14.36
C ASP A 60 10.78 6.93 15.81
N GLU A 61 11.83 7.23 16.57
CA GLU A 61 11.73 7.51 18.01
C GLU A 61 10.81 8.70 18.30
N LEU A 62 11.01 9.81 17.57
CA LEU A 62 10.16 11.00 17.73
C LEU A 62 8.71 10.73 17.32
N ASP A 63 8.49 9.94 16.26
CA ASP A 63 7.12 9.59 15.83
C ASP A 63 6.41 8.75 16.89
N LYS A 64 7.11 7.84 17.57
CA LYS A 64 6.56 7.03 18.68
C LYS A 64 6.18 7.88 19.88
N VAL A 65 7.05 8.82 20.25
CA VAL A 65 6.75 9.77 21.34
C VAL A 65 5.52 10.62 20.98
N ASN A 66 5.48 11.15 19.75
CA ASN A 66 4.34 11.93 19.27
C ASN A 66 3.05 11.09 19.23
N LEU A 67 3.14 9.83 18.81
CA LEU A 67 2.00 8.91 18.81
C LEU A 67 1.45 8.70 20.22
N GLN A 68 2.32 8.42 21.19
CA GLN A 68 1.92 8.24 22.57
C GLN A 68 1.27 9.51 23.15
N THR A 69 1.86 10.68 22.91
CA THR A 69 1.32 11.98 23.36
C THR A 69 -0.04 12.27 22.72
N SER A 70 -0.18 11.99 21.41
CA SER A 70 -1.45 12.19 20.70
C SER A 70 -2.55 11.25 21.21
N GLN A 71 -2.21 10.01 21.54
CA GLN A 71 -3.15 9.06 22.14
C GLN A 71 -3.61 9.54 23.52
N GLN A 72 -2.69 10.04 24.35
CA GLN A 72 -3.03 10.62 25.65
C GLN A 72 -3.93 11.86 25.52
N SER A 73 -3.66 12.70 24.52
CA SER A 73 -4.46 13.90 24.22
C SER A 73 -5.90 13.53 23.85
N VAL A 74 -6.14 12.46 23.09
CA VAL A 74 -7.49 11.98 22.77
C VAL A 74 -8.24 11.59 24.04
N ILE A 75 -7.58 10.91 24.99
CA ILE A 75 -8.19 10.52 26.27
C ILE A 75 -8.63 11.76 27.04
N LEU A 76 -7.79 12.79 27.13
CA LEU A 76 -8.10 14.03 27.83
C LEU A 76 -9.25 14.80 27.16
N LEU A 77 -9.22 14.88 25.82
CA LEU A 77 -10.31 15.51 25.06
C LEU A 77 -11.65 14.78 25.27
N GLN A 78 -11.64 13.44 25.35
CA GLN A 78 -12.82 12.65 25.60
C GLN A 78 -13.38 12.95 27.01
N GLN A 79 -12.54 13.02 28.03
CA GLN A 79 -12.96 13.41 29.38
C GLN A 79 -13.57 14.82 29.42
N MET A 80 -12.96 15.77 28.70
CA MET A 80 -13.51 17.13 28.55
C MET A 80 -14.88 17.12 27.84
N LEU A 81 -15.03 16.28 26.82
CA LEU A 81 -16.29 16.12 26.09
C LEU A 81 -17.40 15.59 27.03
N ASP A 82 -17.09 14.57 27.80
CA ASP A 82 -18.06 13.96 28.74
C ASP A 82 -18.52 14.96 29.80
N ILE A 83 -17.58 15.71 30.41
CA ILE A 83 -17.89 16.80 31.37
C ILE A 83 -18.82 17.85 30.70
N ASN A 84 -18.52 18.26 29.46
CA ASN A 84 -19.34 19.27 28.76
C ASN A 84 -20.73 18.71 28.40
N LYS A 85 -20.85 17.41 28.12
CA LYS A 85 -22.17 16.75 27.93
C LYS A 85 -23.00 16.77 29.21
N ASP A 86 -22.41 16.52 30.38
CA ASP A 86 -23.11 16.60 31.68
C ASP A 86 -23.56 18.03 31.98
N ILE A 87 -22.70 19.03 31.70
CA ILE A 87 -23.08 20.44 31.84
C ILE A 87 -24.23 20.79 30.89
N ALA A 88 -24.19 20.31 29.63
CA ALA A 88 -25.26 20.53 28.67
C ALA A 88 -26.60 19.91 29.14
N GLY A 89 -26.54 18.72 29.74
CA GLY A 89 -27.72 18.09 30.35
C GLY A 89 -28.34 18.99 31.42
N SER A 90 -27.55 19.48 32.39
CA SER A 90 -28.02 20.36 33.49
C SER A 90 -28.58 21.70 32.97
N LEU A 91 -27.92 22.28 31.97
CA LEU A 91 -28.41 23.54 31.35
C LEU A 91 -29.68 23.31 30.52
N SER A 92 -29.82 22.18 29.84
CA SER A 92 -31.07 21.83 29.12
C SER A 92 -32.27 21.78 30.05
N GLU A 93 -32.10 21.20 31.26
CA GLU A 93 -33.11 21.19 32.32
C GLU A 93 -33.46 22.62 32.81
N THR A 94 -32.45 23.46 32.94
CA THR A 94 -32.61 24.87 33.33
C THR A 94 -33.38 25.64 32.26
N VAL A 95 -33.07 25.43 30.98
CA VAL A 95 -33.79 26.03 29.84
C VAL A 95 -35.27 25.64 29.90
N LYS A 96 -35.59 24.34 30.04
CA LYS A 96 -36.98 23.86 30.16
C LYS A 96 -37.73 24.48 31.31
N ARG A 97 -37.11 24.64 32.48
CA ARG A 97 -37.73 25.30 33.66
C ARG A 97 -38.00 26.78 33.40
N GLN A 98 -37.05 27.49 32.82
CA GLN A 98 -37.20 28.93 32.54
C GLN A 98 -38.21 29.17 31.43
N GLU A 99 -38.25 28.34 30.39
CA GLU A 99 -39.26 28.37 29.35
C GLU A 99 -40.67 28.18 29.91
N SER A 100 -40.86 27.15 30.74
CA SER A 100 -42.14 26.89 31.41
C SER A 100 -42.55 28.03 32.31
N TYR A 101 -41.63 28.64 33.05
CA TYR A 101 -41.90 29.82 33.89
C TYR A 101 -42.29 31.03 33.03
N TYR A 102 -41.55 31.36 31.98
CA TYR A 102 -41.86 32.43 31.04
C TYR A 102 -43.24 32.23 30.42
N ASN A 103 -43.56 31.05 29.92
CA ASN A 103 -44.88 30.76 29.31
C ASN A 103 -46.02 30.96 30.31
N ARG A 104 -45.91 30.54 31.56
CA ARG A 104 -46.92 30.77 32.58
C ARG A 104 -47.09 32.26 32.90
N ILE A 105 -46.02 33.01 33.10
CA ILE A 105 -46.09 34.46 33.39
C ILE A 105 -46.65 35.24 32.21
N ASN A 106 -46.26 34.85 30.99
CA ASN A 106 -46.67 35.61 29.78
C ASN A 106 -48.20 35.59 29.53
N ILE A 107 -48.88 34.52 29.93
CA ILE A 107 -50.38 34.39 29.77
C ILE A 107 -51.14 35.01 30.93
N LEU A 108 -50.54 35.35 32.05
CA LEU A 108 -51.23 35.94 33.20
C LEU A 108 -51.54 37.42 32.92
N SER A 109 -52.84 37.76 32.97
CA SER A 109 -53.32 39.16 32.86
C SER A 109 -52.85 40.04 34.00
N THR A 110 -52.64 39.47 35.20
CA THR A 110 -52.21 40.18 36.41
C THR A 110 -50.71 40.44 36.46
N ALA A 111 -49.90 39.82 35.61
CA ALA A 111 -48.44 40.02 35.57
C ALA A 111 -48.11 41.35 34.92
N SER A 112 -47.25 42.14 35.57
CA SER A 112 -46.76 43.41 35.01
C SER A 112 -45.85 43.16 33.81
N LYS A 113 -45.70 44.18 32.93
CA LYS A 113 -44.77 44.10 31.79
C LYS A 113 -43.37 43.79 32.23
N THR A 114 -42.87 44.42 33.30
CA THR A 114 -41.50 44.15 33.86
C THR A 114 -41.34 42.70 34.27
N GLN A 115 -42.36 42.06 34.89
CA GLN A 115 -42.31 40.63 35.23
C GLN A 115 -42.20 39.74 33.98
N LYS A 116 -42.93 40.05 32.94
CA LYS A 116 -42.88 39.30 31.66
C LYS A 116 -41.48 39.45 31.00
N ASP A 117 -40.97 40.69 30.94
CA ASP A 117 -39.66 41.00 30.36
C ASP A 117 -38.51 40.30 31.14
N ASN A 118 -38.58 40.27 32.50
CA ASN A 118 -37.60 39.56 33.34
C ASN A 118 -37.65 38.05 33.13
N ALA A 119 -38.85 37.46 33.02
CA ALA A 119 -38.98 36.02 32.75
C ALA A 119 -38.44 35.65 31.36
N TYR A 120 -38.69 36.48 30.33
CA TYR A 120 -38.13 36.31 29.02
C TYR A 120 -36.59 36.41 28.99
N SER A 121 -36.05 37.43 29.66
CA SER A 121 -34.59 37.62 29.79
C SER A 121 -33.92 36.43 30.46
N SER A 122 -34.51 35.89 31.55
CA SER A 122 -33.99 34.69 32.22
C SER A 122 -34.01 33.45 31.33
N PHE A 123 -35.08 33.23 30.58
CA PHE A 123 -35.17 32.14 29.60
C PHE A 123 -34.13 32.29 28.50
N THR A 124 -34.01 33.47 27.90
CA THR A 124 -33.04 33.74 26.80
C THR A 124 -31.61 33.55 27.28
N SER A 125 -31.28 34.04 28.50
CA SER A 125 -29.96 33.84 29.09
C SER A 125 -29.60 32.35 29.26
N ALA A 126 -30.54 31.57 29.84
CA ALA A 126 -30.34 30.13 30.01
C ALA A 126 -30.16 29.42 28.64
N LYS A 127 -30.95 29.78 27.66
CA LYS A 127 -30.84 29.25 26.29
C LYS A 127 -29.48 29.58 25.63
N THR A 128 -29.00 30.81 25.80
CA THR A 128 -27.69 31.22 25.25
C THR A 128 -26.53 30.43 25.90
N GLN A 129 -26.59 30.23 27.25
CA GLN A 129 -25.60 29.40 27.92
C GLN A 129 -25.60 27.97 27.43
N TYR A 130 -26.78 27.36 27.29
CA TYR A 130 -26.93 26.01 26.73
C TYR A 130 -26.33 25.89 25.33
N LEU A 131 -26.64 26.84 24.42
CA LEU A 131 -26.11 26.85 23.08
C LEU A 131 -24.57 27.01 23.04
N GLY A 132 -23.97 27.82 23.92
CA GLY A 132 -22.53 27.97 24.04
C GLY A 132 -21.86 26.66 24.48
N ILE A 133 -22.44 25.89 25.38
CA ILE A 133 -21.90 24.57 25.71
C ILE A 133 -22.05 23.56 24.56
N ARG A 134 -23.15 23.62 23.83
CA ARG A 134 -23.32 22.77 22.62
C ARG A 134 -22.26 23.08 21.55
N GLU A 135 -21.97 24.34 21.32
CA GLU A 135 -20.88 24.75 20.41
C GLU A 135 -19.53 24.19 20.88
N LYS A 136 -19.24 24.27 22.20
CA LYS A 136 -18.02 23.71 22.77
C LYS A 136 -17.94 22.19 22.58
N ILE A 137 -19.05 21.46 22.74
CA ILE A 137 -19.14 20.01 22.50
C ILE A 137 -18.74 19.71 21.05
N VAL A 138 -19.35 20.38 20.08
CA VAL A 138 -19.04 20.21 18.63
C VAL A 138 -17.56 20.50 18.35
N SER A 139 -17.01 21.56 18.98
CA SER A 139 -15.58 21.89 18.85
C SER A 139 -14.67 20.78 19.40
N LEU A 140 -15.02 20.21 20.55
CA LEU A 140 -14.25 19.08 21.13
C LEU A 140 -14.34 17.81 20.29
N GLU A 141 -15.52 17.49 19.77
CA GLU A 141 -15.71 16.36 18.84
C GLU A 141 -14.84 16.53 17.59
N LYS A 142 -14.79 17.73 17.03
CA LYS A 142 -13.89 18.03 15.90
C LYS A 142 -12.42 17.83 16.28
N GLN A 143 -11.98 18.35 17.44
CA GLN A 143 -10.59 18.20 17.89
C GLN A 143 -10.20 16.72 18.09
N ILE A 144 -11.13 15.89 18.58
CA ILE A 144 -10.92 14.43 18.71
C ILE A 144 -10.70 13.80 17.35
N LEU A 145 -11.52 14.14 16.34
CA LEU A 145 -11.38 13.64 14.98
C LEU A 145 -10.03 14.05 14.34
N ASP A 146 -9.66 15.31 14.51
CA ASP A 146 -8.38 15.83 13.98
C ASP A 146 -7.18 15.09 14.63
N MET A 147 -7.26 14.83 15.94
CA MET A 147 -6.21 14.10 16.67
C MET A 147 -6.16 12.62 16.26
N GLN A 148 -7.31 11.98 16.04
CA GLN A 148 -7.37 10.59 15.54
C GLN A 148 -6.75 10.47 14.15
N TYR A 149 -6.96 11.45 13.27
CA TYR A 149 -6.30 11.52 11.97
C TYR A 149 -4.77 11.64 12.10
N ASN A 150 -4.30 12.52 13.00
CA ASN A 150 -2.87 12.64 13.30
C ASN A 150 -2.26 11.32 13.79
N ILE A 151 -2.96 10.61 14.70
CA ILE A 151 -2.56 9.28 15.17
C ILE A 151 -2.43 8.28 14.01
N ALA A 152 -3.36 8.30 13.05
CA ALA A 152 -3.31 7.43 11.88
C ALA A 152 -2.08 7.74 11.00
N GLN A 153 -1.78 9.01 10.77
CA GLN A 153 -0.59 9.45 10.03
C GLN A 153 0.71 9.01 10.72
N LEU A 154 0.80 9.17 12.05
CA LEU A 154 1.98 8.75 12.81
C LEU A 154 2.20 7.24 12.74
N LYS A 155 1.13 6.45 12.86
CA LYS A 155 1.21 4.98 12.71
C LYS A 155 1.69 4.57 11.32
N ASP A 156 1.19 5.20 10.26
CA ASP A 156 1.61 4.96 8.88
C ASP A 156 3.09 5.34 8.68
N SER A 157 3.53 6.49 9.24
CA SER A 157 4.93 6.92 9.21
C SER A 157 5.84 5.90 9.90
N ILE A 158 5.50 5.46 11.11
CA ILE A 158 6.26 4.45 11.88
C ILE A 158 6.33 3.13 11.10
N PHE A 159 5.21 2.68 10.50
CA PHE A 159 5.18 1.47 9.69
C PHE A 159 6.15 1.55 8.51
N LYS A 160 6.15 2.67 7.78
CA LYS A 160 7.04 2.91 6.63
C LYS A 160 8.51 3.00 7.00
N LYS A 161 8.83 3.24 8.27
CA LYS A 161 10.20 3.29 8.79
C LYS A 161 10.78 1.90 9.14
N SER A 162 9.99 0.85 9.01
CA SER A 162 10.42 -0.53 9.24
C SER A 162 10.25 -1.34 7.96
N VAL A 163 11.35 -1.62 7.25
CA VAL A 163 11.32 -2.41 6.02
C VAL A 163 11.39 -3.89 6.38
N VAL A 164 10.25 -4.56 6.28
CA VAL A 164 10.11 -6.01 6.50
C VAL A 164 9.96 -6.68 5.14
N LEU A 165 10.63 -7.79 4.92
CA LEU A 165 10.52 -8.60 3.71
C LEU A 165 9.71 -9.86 4.01
N GLU A 166 8.82 -10.22 3.09
CA GLU A 166 8.00 -11.43 3.14
C GLU A 166 8.26 -12.27 1.89
N ASN A 167 8.83 -13.45 2.07
CA ASN A 167 9.14 -14.41 1.01
C ASN A 167 9.91 -13.82 -0.19
N LEU A 168 10.88 -12.93 0.08
CA LEU A 168 11.71 -12.30 -0.94
C LEU A 168 13.19 -12.64 -0.73
N TYR A 169 13.92 -12.78 -1.83
CA TYR A 169 15.37 -12.89 -1.81
C TYR A 169 15.97 -11.49 -1.72
N LEU A 170 16.71 -11.21 -0.64
CA LEU A 170 17.42 -9.95 -0.47
C LEU A 170 18.73 -9.99 -1.26
N TYR A 171 18.75 -9.31 -2.41
CA TYR A 171 19.92 -9.29 -3.27
C TYR A 171 21.02 -8.36 -2.72
N GLU A 172 20.65 -7.13 -2.31
CA GLU A 172 21.60 -6.10 -1.88
C GLU A 172 20.87 -5.03 -1.05
N ILE A 173 21.50 -4.57 0.04
CA ILE A 173 21.10 -3.38 0.79
C ILE A 173 21.90 -2.18 0.28
N MET A 174 21.20 -1.16 -0.24
CA MET A 174 21.81 -0.01 -0.92
C MET A 174 22.13 1.16 0.01
N VAL A 175 21.81 1.03 1.29
CA VAL A 175 22.06 2.05 2.34
C VAL A 175 22.94 1.50 3.45
N ARG A 176 23.50 2.40 4.27
CA ARG A 176 24.31 2.05 5.43
C ARG A 176 23.78 2.73 6.68
N LYS A 177 24.09 2.17 7.86
CA LYS A 177 23.79 2.81 9.14
C LYS A 177 24.41 4.22 9.18
N GLY A 178 23.58 5.22 9.51
CA GLY A 178 23.98 6.62 9.51
C GLY A 178 23.64 7.38 8.23
N ASP A 179 23.21 6.70 7.17
CA ASP A 179 22.73 7.39 5.97
C ASP A 179 21.40 8.11 6.24
N PHE A 180 21.22 9.26 5.63
CA PHE A 180 19.91 9.95 5.60
C PHE A 180 19.21 9.62 4.29
N VAL A 181 17.96 9.14 4.37
CA VAL A 181 17.12 8.83 3.23
C VAL A 181 15.95 9.78 3.12
N ALA A 182 15.48 10.00 1.89
CA ALA A 182 14.30 10.80 1.57
C ALA A 182 13.32 9.96 0.70
N PRO A 183 12.08 10.39 0.52
CA PRO A 183 11.15 9.71 -0.38
C PRO A 183 11.75 9.49 -1.77
N GLY A 184 11.72 8.23 -2.24
CA GLY A 184 12.34 7.81 -3.50
C GLY A 184 13.79 7.32 -3.40
N SER A 185 14.49 7.52 -2.29
CA SER A 185 15.85 6.96 -2.07
C SER A 185 15.82 5.43 -2.14
N PRO A 186 16.71 4.79 -2.93
CA PRO A 186 16.78 3.34 -2.99
C PRO A 186 17.29 2.79 -1.65
N LEU A 187 16.61 1.77 -1.13
CA LEU A 187 16.94 1.13 0.15
C LEU A 187 17.56 -0.25 -0.04
N ALA A 188 16.93 -1.07 -0.85
CA ALA A 188 17.39 -2.43 -1.11
C ALA A 188 16.91 -2.91 -2.48
N ARG A 189 17.64 -3.85 -3.07
CA ARG A 189 17.20 -4.64 -4.21
C ARG A 189 16.74 -5.99 -3.70
N VAL A 190 15.50 -6.33 -4.02
CA VAL A 190 14.89 -7.62 -3.67
C VAL A 190 14.43 -8.33 -4.93
N VAL A 191 14.29 -9.63 -4.83
CA VAL A 191 13.96 -10.49 -5.95
C VAL A 191 12.86 -11.47 -5.52
N ASP A 192 11.80 -11.53 -6.31
CA ASP A 192 10.83 -12.61 -6.20
C ASP A 192 11.43 -13.86 -6.87
N ALA A 193 11.87 -14.79 -6.04
CA ALA A 193 12.46 -16.06 -6.44
C ALA A 193 11.45 -17.23 -6.38
N SER A 194 10.14 -16.97 -6.24
CA SER A 194 9.11 -18.01 -6.17
C SER A 194 8.97 -18.80 -7.47
N ARG A 195 9.29 -18.16 -8.59
CA ARG A 195 9.29 -18.72 -9.93
C ARG A 195 10.50 -18.21 -10.71
N ALA A 196 10.78 -18.86 -11.83
CA ALA A 196 11.73 -18.36 -12.81
C ALA A 196 11.01 -17.97 -14.12
N LYS A 197 11.64 -17.11 -14.89
CA LYS A 197 11.21 -16.78 -16.24
C LYS A 197 12.35 -16.95 -17.23
N LEU A 198 12.00 -17.42 -18.41
CA LEU A 198 12.88 -17.44 -19.57
C LEU A 198 12.44 -16.30 -20.48
N VAL A 199 13.36 -15.38 -20.76
CA VAL A 199 13.11 -14.27 -21.66
C VAL A 199 13.65 -14.62 -23.04
N LEU A 200 12.77 -14.54 -24.04
CA LEU A 200 13.03 -14.84 -25.44
C LEU A 200 12.77 -13.62 -26.31
N PHE A 201 13.44 -13.58 -27.45
CA PHE A 201 13.19 -12.59 -28.50
C PHE A 201 12.86 -13.35 -29.79
N LEU A 202 11.56 -13.36 -30.13
CA LEU A 202 10.98 -14.14 -31.21
C LEU A 202 10.75 -13.26 -32.45
N GLU A 203 10.99 -13.80 -33.62
CA GLU A 203 10.68 -13.11 -34.86
C GLU A 203 9.17 -13.17 -35.19
N PRO A 204 8.64 -12.30 -36.06
CA PRO A 204 7.20 -12.25 -36.36
C PRO A 204 6.61 -13.58 -36.85
N ASP A 205 7.35 -14.35 -37.63
CA ASP A 205 6.93 -15.66 -38.13
C ASP A 205 6.83 -16.73 -37.05
N GLU A 206 7.63 -16.62 -36.00
CA GLU A 206 7.58 -17.51 -34.84
C GLU A 206 6.35 -17.26 -33.94
N LEU A 207 5.77 -16.07 -34.02
CA LEU A 207 4.58 -15.70 -33.21
C LEU A 207 3.27 -16.25 -33.78
N VAL A 208 3.28 -16.69 -35.05
CA VAL A 208 2.10 -17.25 -35.71
C VAL A 208 1.66 -18.51 -34.93
N HIS A 209 0.43 -18.49 -34.42
CA HIS A 209 -0.16 -19.58 -33.63
C HIS A 209 0.68 -20.02 -32.43
N ILE A 210 1.40 -19.10 -31.79
CA ILE A 210 2.34 -19.39 -30.68
C ILE A 210 1.68 -20.11 -29.52
N GLU A 211 0.40 -19.86 -29.26
CA GLU A 211 -0.39 -20.49 -28.18
C GLU A 211 -0.58 -22.01 -28.39
N GLN A 212 -0.46 -22.49 -29.65
CA GLN A 212 -0.62 -23.89 -30.00
C GLN A 212 0.72 -24.64 -30.05
N LYS A 213 1.83 -23.90 -30.02
CA LYS A 213 3.16 -24.47 -30.11
C LYS A 213 3.61 -25.11 -28.82
N THR A 214 4.44 -26.14 -28.94
CA THR A 214 5.03 -26.88 -27.82
C THR A 214 6.42 -26.30 -27.52
N VAL A 215 6.70 -26.07 -26.24
CA VAL A 215 8.01 -25.62 -25.76
C VAL A 215 8.89 -26.81 -25.41
N TYR A 216 10.11 -26.82 -25.92
CA TYR A 216 11.16 -27.77 -25.59
C TYR A 216 12.27 -27.03 -24.84
N LEU A 217 12.71 -27.55 -23.68
CA LEU A 217 13.81 -27.03 -22.90
C LEU A 217 14.95 -28.04 -22.87
N ASP A 218 16.15 -27.59 -23.27
CA ASP A 218 17.36 -28.42 -23.38
C ASP A 218 17.13 -29.72 -24.22
N GLY A 219 16.17 -29.67 -25.19
CA GLY A 219 15.80 -30.77 -26.06
C GLY A 219 14.67 -31.66 -25.54
N GLU A 220 14.22 -31.48 -24.31
CA GLU A 220 13.11 -32.23 -23.72
C GLU A 220 11.79 -31.49 -23.93
N LYS A 221 10.74 -32.26 -24.33
CA LYS A 221 9.38 -31.72 -24.44
C LYS A 221 8.84 -31.36 -23.08
N THR A 222 8.22 -30.18 -22.96
CA THR A 222 7.62 -29.70 -21.71
C THR A 222 6.14 -29.35 -21.90
N ASP A 223 5.42 -29.20 -20.79
CA ASP A 223 4.04 -28.70 -20.78
C ASP A 223 3.98 -27.16 -20.63
N TYR A 224 5.13 -26.50 -20.59
CA TYR A 224 5.19 -25.04 -20.51
C TYR A 224 4.74 -24.42 -21.83
N LYS A 225 4.19 -23.20 -21.72
CA LYS A 225 3.75 -22.40 -22.86
C LYS A 225 4.41 -21.03 -22.79
N VAL A 226 4.32 -20.30 -23.89
CA VAL A 226 4.65 -18.88 -23.88
C VAL A 226 3.53 -18.14 -23.16
N ASP A 227 3.81 -17.62 -21.97
CA ASP A 227 2.83 -16.99 -21.11
C ASP A 227 2.54 -15.54 -21.49
N LYS A 228 3.56 -14.85 -22.02
CA LYS A 228 3.45 -13.43 -22.35
C LYS A 228 4.25 -13.10 -23.60
N VAL A 229 3.64 -12.31 -24.49
CA VAL A 229 4.28 -11.76 -25.68
C VAL A 229 4.00 -10.26 -25.75
N TRP A 230 5.03 -9.46 -25.95
CA TRP A 230 4.88 -8.02 -26.18
C TRP A 230 4.48 -7.76 -27.63
N ARG A 231 3.54 -6.85 -27.85
CA ARG A 231 3.08 -6.48 -29.20
C ARG A 231 3.94 -5.41 -29.87
N VAL A 232 4.91 -4.87 -29.16
CA VAL A 232 5.86 -3.87 -29.65
C VAL A 232 7.23 -4.53 -29.74
N ALA A 233 7.96 -4.32 -30.82
CA ALA A 233 9.31 -4.85 -30.99
C ALA A 233 10.23 -4.31 -29.87
N ASP A 234 11.23 -5.10 -29.50
CA ASP A 234 12.19 -4.73 -28.46
C ASP A 234 13.13 -3.63 -28.97
N GLU A 235 13.52 -2.70 -28.08
CA GLU A 235 14.39 -1.57 -28.45
C GLU A 235 15.81 -2.02 -28.85
N LYS A 236 16.31 -3.13 -28.30
CA LYS A 236 17.63 -3.68 -28.63
C LYS A 236 17.58 -4.66 -29.79
N PHE A 237 16.48 -5.40 -29.91
CA PHE A 237 16.25 -6.41 -30.93
C PHE A 237 15.12 -5.95 -31.87
N ILE A 238 15.41 -4.95 -32.69
CA ILE A 238 14.47 -4.15 -33.49
C ILE A 238 13.48 -4.99 -34.35
N SER A 239 13.84 -6.20 -34.74
CA SER A 239 12.98 -7.12 -35.52
C SER A 239 12.32 -8.22 -34.71
N SER A 240 12.52 -8.22 -33.40
CA SER A 240 12.05 -9.31 -32.51
C SER A 240 11.12 -8.81 -31.43
N TYR A 241 10.23 -9.67 -31.02
CA TYR A 241 9.24 -9.42 -29.97
C TYR A 241 9.66 -10.18 -28.72
N ARG A 242 9.69 -9.48 -27.60
CA ARG A 242 9.94 -10.12 -26.30
C ARG A 242 8.82 -11.08 -25.96
N ALA A 243 9.19 -12.28 -25.52
CA ALA A 243 8.29 -13.30 -25.00
C ALA A 243 8.83 -13.85 -23.69
N GLU A 244 7.93 -14.27 -22.79
CA GLU A 244 8.30 -14.86 -21.50
C GLU A 244 7.61 -16.20 -21.32
N ILE A 245 8.37 -17.16 -20.79
CA ILE A 245 7.89 -18.47 -20.34
C ILE A 245 8.15 -18.56 -18.84
N TYR A 246 7.13 -18.83 -18.05
CA TYR A 246 7.27 -19.00 -16.61
C TYR A 246 7.46 -20.47 -16.27
N ILE A 247 8.47 -20.74 -15.45
CA ILE A 247 8.84 -22.08 -15.02
C ILE A 247 9.00 -22.09 -13.48
N PRO A 248 8.93 -23.26 -12.82
CA PRO A 248 9.22 -23.36 -11.40
C PRO A 248 10.59 -22.83 -11.04
N ALA A 249 10.74 -22.32 -9.82
CA ALA A 249 12.03 -21.88 -9.31
C ALA A 249 13.06 -23.02 -9.37
N PRO A 250 14.31 -22.72 -9.79
CA PRO A 250 15.36 -23.74 -9.81
C PRO A 250 15.73 -24.12 -8.36
N LYS A 251 16.09 -25.38 -8.14
CA LYS A 251 16.63 -25.86 -6.84
C LYS A 251 17.99 -25.25 -6.49
N GLY A 252 18.65 -24.64 -7.45
CA GLY A 252 19.97 -23.99 -7.31
C GLY A 252 19.95 -22.52 -7.71
N SER A 253 21.01 -22.07 -8.40
CA SER A 253 21.15 -20.67 -8.78
C SER A 253 20.35 -20.30 -10.02
N PHE A 254 19.83 -19.09 -10.06
CA PHE A 254 19.35 -18.44 -11.30
C PHE A 254 20.54 -18.17 -12.25
N SER A 255 20.23 -17.64 -13.43
CA SER A 255 21.21 -17.28 -14.48
C SER A 255 21.78 -18.45 -15.29
N LYS A 256 21.21 -19.67 -15.18
CA LYS A 256 21.50 -20.76 -16.12
C LYS A 256 20.99 -20.39 -17.52
N LEU A 257 21.82 -20.60 -18.52
CA LEU A 257 21.42 -20.51 -19.93
C LEU A 257 20.72 -21.81 -20.32
N MET A 258 19.51 -21.70 -20.88
CA MET A 258 18.72 -22.84 -21.35
C MET A 258 18.50 -22.73 -22.86
N LYS A 259 18.57 -23.89 -23.53
CA LYS A 259 18.18 -24.02 -24.93
C LYS A 259 16.67 -24.15 -25.01
N VAL A 260 16.02 -23.25 -25.75
CA VAL A 260 14.56 -23.21 -25.93
C VAL A 260 14.23 -23.38 -27.40
N GLU A 261 13.37 -24.34 -27.73
CA GLU A 261 12.81 -24.52 -29.05
C GLU A 261 11.27 -24.47 -28.94
N ILE A 262 10.64 -23.79 -29.90
CA ILE A 262 9.18 -23.63 -29.96
C ILE A 262 8.69 -24.24 -31.27
N LYS A 263 7.96 -25.34 -31.19
CA LYS A 263 7.52 -26.17 -32.34
C LYS A 263 6.01 -26.30 -32.43
#